data_f7eed3437467a9fc825ead7432ba1e7d
#
_entry.id   f7eed3437467a9fc825ead7432ba1e7d
#
_cell.length_a   1.000
_cell.length_b   1.000
_cell.length_c   1.000
_cell.angle_alpha   90.00
_cell.angle_beta   90.00
_cell.angle_gamma   90.00
#
_symmetry.space_group_name_H-M   'P 1'
#
loop_
_entity.id
_entity.type
_entity.pdbx_description
1 polymer ?
#
loop_
_entity_poly.entity_id
_entity_poly.type
_entity_poly.pdbx_seq_one_letter_code
_entity_poly.pdbx_strand_id
1 'polypeptide(L)'
;TEATSLIVDFGGGIKTEEDIEKAFSAGASMVTLGSVAVTNPTLCEEWIKKYGAGRIILGADVRNGKISINGWKEDSAEDLVPFLGKYVKLGIKNVLCTEISKDGTLAGPAVDLYIHIMQNYPHLHLIASGGVSSNDDIRQLDTKGIPAVVFGKAYYEGKIKVEELM
;
A
#
# COMPACT_ATOMS: atom_id res chain seq x y z
N THR A 1 0.21 -9.31 18.20
CA THR A 1 -0.92 -10.11 17.66
C THR A 1 -1.62 -10.94 18.74
N GLU A 2 -0.94 -11.35 19.82
CA GLU A 2 -1.57 -12.16 20.90
C GLU A 2 -2.71 -11.44 21.63
N ALA A 3 -2.69 -10.12 21.67
CA ALA A 3 -3.67 -9.29 22.39
C ALA A 3 -4.94 -8.94 21.57
N THR A 4 -4.93 -9.19 20.27
CA THR A 4 -6.03 -8.77 19.37
C THR A 4 -6.23 -9.76 18.22
N SER A 5 -7.43 -9.74 17.60
CA SER A 5 -7.74 -10.47 16.36
C SER A 5 -7.37 -9.71 15.09
N LEU A 6 -6.61 -8.62 15.18
CA LEU A 6 -6.25 -7.81 14.03
C LEU A 6 -5.30 -8.58 13.09
N ILE A 7 -5.55 -8.42 11.80
CA ILE A 7 -4.62 -8.86 10.74
C ILE A 7 -3.55 -7.79 10.63
N VAL A 8 -2.30 -8.18 10.89
CA VAL A 8 -1.18 -7.23 10.88
C VAL A 8 -0.43 -7.32 9.56
N ASP A 9 -0.32 -6.20 8.87
CA ASP A 9 0.65 -5.98 7.81
C ASP A 9 1.88 -5.28 8.39
N PHE A 10 3.06 -5.73 8.00
CA PHE A 10 4.33 -5.09 8.35
C PHE A 10 4.98 -4.53 7.09
N GLY A 11 5.16 -3.21 7.06
CA GLY A 11 5.79 -2.49 5.95
C GLY A 11 6.90 -1.57 6.39
N GLY A 12 7.83 -1.33 5.48
CA GLY A 12 8.98 -0.47 5.69
C GLY A 12 10.25 -1.23 6.08
N GLY A 13 11.35 -0.93 5.36
CA GLY A 13 12.68 -1.46 5.67
C GLY A 13 12.96 -2.91 5.26
N ILE A 14 12.04 -3.63 4.66
CA ILE A 14 12.27 -5.00 4.16
C ILE A 14 13.21 -4.95 2.96
N LYS A 15 14.40 -5.52 3.12
CA LYS A 15 15.45 -5.58 2.09
C LYS A 15 16.02 -6.96 1.89
N THR A 16 15.85 -7.86 2.87
CA THR A 16 16.37 -9.22 2.87
C THR A 16 15.28 -10.22 3.19
N GLU A 17 15.53 -11.47 2.89
CA GLU A 17 14.64 -12.56 3.25
C GLU A 17 14.51 -12.70 4.79
N GLU A 18 15.61 -12.47 5.51
CA GLU A 18 15.61 -12.47 6.97
C GLU A 18 14.64 -11.44 7.56
N ASP A 19 14.49 -10.26 6.92
CA ASP A 19 13.52 -9.24 7.35
C ASP A 19 12.09 -9.76 7.24
N ILE A 20 11.77 -10.47 6.13
CA ILE A 20 10.46 -11.10 5.93
C ILE A 20 10.20 -12.17 7.00
N GLU A 21 11.19 -13.04 7.23
CA GLU A 21 11.06 -14.12 8.21
C GLU A 21 10.89 -13.58 9.63
N LYS A 22 11.61 -12.52 9.98
CA LYS A 22 11.42 -11.82 11.27
C LYS A 22 10.01 -11.24 11.40
N ALA A 23 9.50 -10.57 10.36
CA ALA A 23 8.15 -10.02 10.39
C ALA A 23 7.09 -11.11 10.59
N PHE A 24 7.17 -12.21 9.85
CA PHE A 24 6.25 -13.32 9.99
C PHE A 24 6.38 -14.03 11.34
N SER A 25 7.59 -14.24 11.84
CA SER A 25 7.85 -14.84 13.15
C SER A 25 7.33 -13.97 14.30
N ALA A 26 7.31 -12.64 14.11
CA ALA A 26 6.72 -11.69 15.05
C ALA A 26 5.19 -11.62 14.97
N GLY A 27 4.56 -12.39 14.07
CA GLY A 27 3.11 -12.49 13.96
C GLY A 27 2.48 -11.62 12.86
N ALA A 28 3.25 -11.01 11.97
CA ALA A 28 2.68 -10.35 10.80
C ALA A 28 1.99 -11.38 9.90
N SER A 29 0.79 -11.05 9.44
CA SER A 29 0.04 -11.86 8.48
C SER A 29 0.50 -11.60 7.05
N MET A 30 0.85 -10.34 6.78
CA MET A 30 1.31 -9.87 5.48
C MET A 30 2.53 -8.96 5.63
N VAL A 31 3.29 -8.80 4.56
CA VAL A 31 4.39 -7.85 4.47
C VAL A 31 4.25 -6.97 3.23
N THR A 32 4.55 -5.67 3.40
CA THR A 32 4.54 -4.71 2.29
C THR A 32 5.95 -4.57 1.69
N LEU A 33 6.08 -4.90 0.41
CA LEU A 33 7.30 -4.77 -0.37
C LEU A 33 7.24 -3.52 -1.25
N GLY A 34 8.03 -2.51 -0.92
CA GLY A 34 8.12 -1.24 -1.68
C GLY A 34 9.36 -1.20 -2.58
N SER A 35 10.41 -0.49 -2.15
CA SER A 35 11.60 -0.22 -2.98
C SER A 35 12.24 -1.46 -3.60
N VAL A 36 12.23 -2.61 -2.91
CA VAL A 36 12.80 -3.88 -3.43
C VAL A 36 12.11 -4.33 -4.70
N ALA A 37 10.82 -4.05 -4.85
CA ALA A 37 10.07 -4.39 -6.05
C ALA A 37 10.56 -3.63 -7.31
N VAL A 38 11.21 -2.49 -7.12
CA VAL A 38 11.83 -1.70 -8.20
C VAL A 38 13.32 -2.03 -8.34
N THR A 39 14.04 -2.08 -7.22
CA THR A 39 15.51 -2.19 -7.24
C THR A 39 16.01 -3.62 -7.48
N ASN A 40 15.23 -4.62 -7.10
CA ASN A 40 15.52 -6.03 -7.33
C ASN A 40 14.24 -6.83 -7.61
N PRO A 41 13.62 -6.67 -8.79
CA PRO A 41 12.35 -7.31 -9.13
C PRO A 41 12.44 -8.84 -9.14
N THR A 42 13.61 -9.41 -9.50
CA THR A 42 13.83 -10.88 -9.48
C THR A 42 13.70 -11.43 -8.06
N LEU A 43 14.34 -10.80 -7.09
CA LEU A 43 14.24 -11.20 -5.69
C LEU A 43 12.81 -11.06 -5.15
N CYS A 44 12.12 -9.98 -5.53
CA CYS A 44 10.72 -9.78 -5.17
C CYS A 44 9.82 -10.90 -5.74
N GLU A 45 10.04 -11.32 -6.99
CA GLU A 45 9.35 -12.44 -7.62
C GLU A 45 9.61 -13.76 -6.89
N GLU A 46 10.86 -14.03 -6.49
CA GLU A 46 11.21 -15.22 -5.70
C GLU A 46 10.46 -15.24 -4.36
N TRP A 47 10.38 -14.12 -3.68
CA TRP A 47 9.62 -14.01 -2.42
C TRP A 47 8.11 -14.18 -2.61
N ILE A 48 7.54 -13.63 -3.71
CA ILE A 48 6.14 -13.87 -4.05
C ILE A 48 5.88 -15.37 -4.25
N LYS A 49 6.77 -16.07 -4.95
CA LYS A 49 6.65 -17.51 -5.15
C LYS A 49 6.82 -18.31 -3.84
N LYS A 50 7.77 -17.93 -3.01
CA LYS A 50 8.09 -18.63 -1.74
C LYS A 50 7.00 -18.46 -0.69
N TYR A 51 6.55 -17.23 -0.45
CA TYR A 51 5.63 -16.91 0.63
C TYR A 51 4.16 -16.86 0.20
N GLY A 52 3.92 -16.83 -1.10
CA GLY A 52 2.59 -16.71 -1.70
C GLY A 52 2.13 -15.27 -1.86
N ALA A 53 1.53 -14.94 -3.00
CA ALA A 53 1.06 -13.61 -3.33
C ALA A 53 0.02 -13.04 -2.34
N GLY A 54 -0.73 -13.91 -1.65
CA GLY A 54 -1.72 -13.52 -0.63
C GLY A 54 -1.11 -12.95 0.66
N ARG A 55 0.18 -13.21 0.91
CA ARG A 55 0.90 -12.70 2.09
C ARG A 55 1.77 -11.48 1.79
N ILE A 56 1.72 -10.99 0.55
CA ILE A 56 2.50 -9.85 0.10
C ILE A 56 1.57 -8.74 -0.36
N ILE A 57 1.82 -7.54 0.14
CA ILE A 57 1.26 -6.30 -0.35
C ILE A 57 2.35 -5.60 -1.18
N LEU A 58 2.03 -5.24 -2.42
CA LEU A 58 2.93 -4.43 -3.23
C LEU A 58 2.80 -2.96 -2.81
N GLY A 59 3.88 -2.38 -2.31
CA GLY A 59 3.96 -0.95 -2.00
C GLY A 59 4.28 -0.14 -3.25
N ALA A 60 3.41 0.79 -3.60
CA ALA A 60 3.54 1.71 -4.72
C ALA A 60 3.46 3.16 -4.22
N ASP A 61 4.60 3.71 -3.82
CA ASP A 61 4.71 5.12 -3.46
C ASP A 61 4.87 5.94 -4.73
N VAL A 62 3.96 6.88 -4.97
CA VAL A 62 3.82 7.57 -6.26
C VAL A 62 4.07 9.06 -6.12
N ARG A 63 4.84 9.60 -7.04
CA ARG A 63 5.01 11.03 -7.28
C ARG A 63 4.96 11.31 -8.77
N ASN A 64 4.07 12.19 -9.21
CA ASN A 64 3.92 12.54 -10.63
C ASN A 64 3.73 11.31 -11.56
N GLY A 65 2.98 10.29 -11.10
CA GLY A 65 2.71 9.08 -11.86
C GLY A 65 3.85 8.05 -11.91
N LYS A 66 5.00 8.33 -11.28
CA LYS A 66 6.16 7.43 -11.20
C LYS A 66 6.33 6.84 -9.81
N ILE A 67 6.92 5.65 -9.76
CA ILE A 67 7.23 4.98 -8.50
C ILE A 67 8.44 5.63 -7.85
N SER A 68 8.30 6.05 -6.60
CA SER A 68 9.39 6.55 -5.76
C SER A 68 9.94 5.43 -4.89
N ILE A 69 11.24 5.50 -4.60
CA ILE A 69 11.98 4.48 -3.84
C ILE A 69 12.82 5.12 -2.73
N ASN A 70 13.46 4.29 -1.92
CA ASN A 70 14.40 4.70 -0.88
C ASN A 70 13.82 5.70 0.13
N GLY A 71 12.55 5.47 0.57
CA GLY A 71 11.87 6.39 1.49
C GLY A 71 11.62 7.75 0.85
N TRP A 72 11.18 7.73 -0.43
CA TRP A 72 10.77 8.90 -1.22
C TRP A 72 11.91 9.85 -1.63
N LYS A 73 13.15 9.40 -1.49
CA LYS A 73 14.33 10.20 -1.81
C LYS A 73 14.65 10.23 -3.29
N GLU A 74 14.17 9.23 -4.03
CA GLU A 74 14.46 9.04 -5.44
C GLU A 74 13.18 8.64 -6.18
N ASP A 75 12.98 9.18 -7.37
CA ASP A 75 11.95 8.71 -8.28
C ASP A 75 12.56 7.74 -9.29
N SER A 76 11.94 6.58 -9.45
CA SER A 76 12.38 5.60 -10.44
C SER A 76 11.92 5.97 -11.85
N ALA A 77 12.40 5.24 -12.86
CA ALA A 77 11.91 5.38 -14.24
C ALA A 77 10.55 4.67 -14.46
N GLU A 78 10.09 3.87 -13.48
CA GLU A 78 8.89 3.04 -13.61
C GLU A 78 7.61 3.88 -13.49
N ASP A 79 6.78 3.83 -14.51
CA ASP A 79 5.43 4.36 -14.46
C ASP A 79 4.50 3.42 -13.67
N LEU A 80 3.57 3.98 -12.90
CA LEU A 80 2.72 3.24 -11.97
C LEU A 80 1.96 2.08 -12.63
N VAL A 81 1.21 2.34 -13.71
CA VAL A 81 0.34 1.32 -14.32
C VAL A 81 1.14 0.15 -14.88
N PRO A 82 2.21 0.34 -15.69
CA PRO A 82 3.08 -0.76 -16.10
C PRO A 82 3.73 -1.50 -14.94
N PHE A 83 4.17 -0.80 -13.89
CA PHE A 83 4.74 -1.40 -12.69
C PHE A 83 3.74 -2.34 -12.02
N LEU A 84 2.52 -1.89 -11.74
CA LEU A 84 1.48 -2.75 -11.18
C LEU A 84 1.19 -3.97 -12.05
N GLY A 85 1.15 -3.79 -13.38
CA GLY A 85 0.88 -4.87 -14.33
C GLY A 85 1.90 -6.01 -14.30
N LYS A 86 3.17 -5.73 -13.99
CA LYS A 86 4.19 -6.77 -13.78
C LYS A 86 3.81 -7.69 -12.62
N TYR A 87 3.43 -7.12 -11.49
CA TYR A 87 3.14 -7.86 -10.26
C TYR A 87 1.76 -8.52 -10.25
N VAL A 88 0.77 -7.90 -10.89
CA VAL A 88 -0.55 -8.53 -11.11
C VAL A 88 -0.41 -9.85 -11.89
N LYS A 89 0.47 -9.90 -12.90
CA LYS A 89 0.77 -11.14 -13.63
C LYS A 89 1.42 -12.23 -12.75
N LEU A 90 2.09 -11.85 -11.67
CA LEU A 90 2.65 -12.75 -10.68
C LEU A 90 1.65 -13.16 -9.58
N GLY A 91 0.39 -12.71 -9.69
CA GLY A 91 -0.69 -13.07 -8.79
C GLY A 91 -0.89 -12.11 -7.61
N ILE A 92 -0.18 -10.99 -7.55
CA ILE A 92 -0.40 -9.96 -6.53
C ILE A 92 -1.82 -9.41 -6.67
N LYS A 93 -2.52 -9.37 -5.55
CA LYS A 93 -3.88 -8.82 -5.44
C LYS A 93 -3.95 -7.61 -4.52
N ASN A 94 -3.03 -7.51 -3.55
CA ASN A 94 -3.00 -6.44 -2.55
C ASN A 94 -1.97 -5.38 -2.96
N VAL A 95 -2.40 -4.14 -3.08
CA VAL A 95 -1.53 -2.99 -3.42
C VAL A 95 -1.79 -1.86 -2.44
N LEU A 96 -0.75 -1.40 -1.76
CA LEU A 96 -0.76 -0.16 -0.98
C LEU A 96 -0.21 0.95 -1.86
N CYS A 97 -1.07 1.90 -2.26
CA CYS A 97 -0.65 3.03 -3.09
C CYS A 97 -0.65 4.32 -2.27
N THR A 98 0.52 4.94 -2.12
CA THR A 98 0.67 6.24 -1.45
C THR A 98 0.94 7.34 -2.48
N GLU A 99 0.06 8.33 -2.59
CA GLU A 99 0.40 9.59 -3.28
C GLU A 99 1.24 10.46 -2.32
N ILE A 100 2.55 10.52 -2.57
CA ILE A 100 3.52 11.13 -1.66
C ILE A 100 3.24 12.62 -1.43
N SER A 101 2.80 13.33 -2.47
CA SER A 101 2.51 14.77 -2.36
C SER A 101 1.33 15.08 -1.43
N LYS A 102 0.53 14.08 -1.12
CA LYS A 102 -0.63 14.16 -0.22
C LYS A 102 -0.31 13.64 1.19
N ASP A 103 0.69 12.77 1.33
CA ASP A 103 0.96 12.13 2.62
C ASP A 103 1.30 13.15 3.71
N GLY A 104 0.69 12.97 4.88
CA GLY A 104 0.86 13.85 6.04
C GLY A 104 0.27 15.27 5.90
N THR A 105 -0.27 15.64 4.73
CA THR A 105 -0.78 17.02 4.49
C THR A 105 -2.17 17.26 5.04
N LEU A 106 -2.97 16.21 5.26
CA LEU A 106 -4.40 16.30 5.62
C LEU A 106 -5.22 17.14 4.62
N ALA A 107 -4.84 17.09 3.33
CA ALA A 107 -5.47 17.85 2.25
C ALA A 107 -6.38 17.01 1.35
N GLY A 108 -6.85 15.87 1.86
CA GLY A 108 -7.68 14.92 1.16
C GLY A 108 -6.87 13.91 0.32
N PRO A 109 -7.44 12.72 0.07
CA PRO A 109 -6.80 11.63 -0.67
C PRO A 109 -6.70 11.93 -2.18
N ALA A 110 -5.86 11.16 -2.88
CA ALA A 110 -5.68 11.26 -4.33
C ALA A 110 -6.71 10.40 -5.08
N VAL A 111 -8.00 10.76 -4.97
CA VAL A 111 -9.13 9.95 -5.46
C VAL A 111 -8.99 9.57 -6.93
N ASP A 112 -8.60 10.51 -7.80
CA ASP A 112 -8.49 10.27 -9.25
C ASP A 112 -7.39 9.25 -9.56
N LEU A 113 -6.28 9.27 -8.81
CA LEU A 113 -5.21 8.28 -8.93
C LEU A 113 -5.74 6.86 -8.62
N TYR A 114 -6.48 6.72 -7.54
CA TYR A 114 -7.03 5.42 -7.11
C TYR A 114 -8.09 4.90 -8.09
N ILE A 115 -8.96 5.78 -8.58
CA ILE A 115 -9.91 5.43 -9.65
C ILE A 115 -9.17 4.95 -10.90
N HIS A 116 -8.11 5.66 -11.30
CA HIS A 116 -7.30 5.27 -12.46
C HIS A 116 -6.67 3.88 -12.29
N ILE A 117 -6.16 3.55 -11.10
CA ILE A 117 -5.65 2.20 -10.80
C ILE A 117 -6.78 1.16 -10.93
N MET A 118 -7.93 1.39 -10.31
CA MET A 118 -9.04 0.45 -10.31
C MET A 118 -9.66 0.25 -11.71
N GLN A 119 -9.62 1.27 -12.58
CA GLN A 119 -10.03 1.13 -13.97
C GLN A 119 -9.11 0.21 -14.78
N ASN A 120 -7.80 0.23 -14.50
CA ASN A 120 -6.83 -0.66 -15.16
C ASN A 120 -6.80 -2.06 -14.54
N TYR A 121 -7.05 -2.16 -13.25
CA TYR A 121 -6.94 -3.40 -12.48
C TYR A 121 -8.12 -3.56 -11.50
N PRO A 122 -9.35 -3.85 -11.99
CA PRO A 122 -10.57 -3.84 -11.17
C PRO A 122 -10.63 -4.95 -10.11
N HIS A 123 -9.74 -5.92 -10.17
CA HIS A 123 -9.68 -7.02 -9.19
C HIS A 123 -8.64 -6.83 -8.11
N LEU A 124 -7.93 -5.69 -8.11
CA LEU A 124 -6.99 -5.38 -7.04
C LEU A 124 -7.72 -5.01 -5.76
N HIS A 125 -7.22 -5.50 -4.65
CA HIS A 125 -7.52 -4.95 -3.33
C HIS A 125 -6.58 -3.76 -3.10
N LEU A 126 -7.01 -2.58 -3.58
CA LEU A 126 -6.26 -1.34 -3.47
C LEU A 126 -6.44 -0.74 -2.08
N ILE A 127 -5.33 -0.48 -1.41
CA ILE A 127 -5.26 0.24 -0.14
C ILE A 127 -4.79 1.66 -0.43
N ALA A 128 -5.70 2.63 -0.37
CA ALA A 128 -5.38 4.04 -0.58
C ALA A 128 -4.60 4.61 0.60
N SER A 129 -3.55 5.38 0.33
CA SER A 129 -2.69 5.98 1.35
C SER A 129 -2.27 7.41 0.96
N GLY A 130 -2.20 8.27 1.97
CA GLY A 130 -1.80 9.67 1.82
C GLY A 130 -2.98 10.65 1.75
N GLY A 131 -2.90 11.70 2.58
CA GLY A 131 -3.78 12.84 2.56
C GLY A 131 -5.11 12.72 3.30
N VAL A 132 -5.55 11.54 3.68
CA VAL A 132 -6.82 11.31 4.38
C VAL A 132 -6.88 12.17 5.65
N SER A 133 -7.95 12.95 5.77
CA SER A 133 -8.07 13.98 6.81
C SER A 133 -9.36 13.90 7.64
N SER A 134 -10.38 13.16 7.17
CA SER A 134 -11.70 13.12 7.79
C SER A 134 -12.45 11.83 7.49
N ASN A 135 -13.55 11.58 8.25
CA ASN A 135 -14.46 10.48 7.94
C ASN A 135 -15.13 10.66 6.57
N ASP A 136 -15.32 11.89 6.09
CA ASP A 136 -15.92 12.16 4.78
C ASP A 136 -14.98 11.74 3.63
N ASP A 137 -13.66 11.90 3.80
CA ASP A 137 -12.69 11.39 2.82
C ASP A 137 -12.80 9.85 2.70
N ILE A 138 -12.96 9.16 3.82
CA ILE A 138 -13.12 7.69 3.84
C ILE A 138 -14.42 7.29 3.13
N ARG A 139 -15.54 7.95 3.43
CA ARG A 139 -16.83 7.72 2.77
C ARG A 139 -16.76 8.03 1.27
N GLN A 140 -16.01 9.08 0.88
CA GLN A 140 -15.79 9.40 -0.53
C GLN A 140 -15.04 8.27 -1.25
N LEU A 141 -13.99 7.73 -0.66
CA LEU A 141 -13.24 6.61 -1.23
C LEU A 141 -14.12 5.37 -1.37
N ASP A 142 -14.90 5.04 -0.33
CA ASP A 142 -15.86 3.92 -0.34
C ASP A 142 -16.89 4.07 -1.47
N THR A 143 -17.51 5.25 -1.60
CA THR A 143 -18.48 5.56 -2.68
C THR A 143 -17.86 5.38 -4.08
N LYS A 144 -16.55 5.55 -4.22
CA LYS A 144 -15.82 5.34 -5.48
C LYS A 144 -15.36 3.90 -5.67
N GLY A 145 -15.70 3.00 -4.73
CA GLY A 145 -15.36 1.58 -4.79
C GLY A 145 -13.89 1.29 -4.47
N ILE A 146 -13.21 2.16 -3.74
CA ILE A 146 -11.85 1.91 -3.25
C ILE A 146 -11.96 1.00 -2.01
N PRO A 147 -11.41 -0.23 -2.07
CA PRO A 147 -11.75 -1.27 -1.09
C PRO A 147 -11.13 -1.09 0.29
N ALA A 148 -10.05 -0.30 0.41
CA ALA A 148 -9.38 -0.08 1.68
C ALA A 148 -8.64 1.25 1.73
N VAL A 149 -8.39 1.75 2.95
CA VAL A 149 -7.67 3.01 3.18
C VAL A 149 -6.79 2.91 4.42
N VAL A 150 -5.60 3.52 4.35
CA VAL A 150 -4.72 3.73 5.51
C VAL A 150 -4.84 5.17 5.97
N PHE A 151 -5.02 5.35 7.26
CA PHE A 151 -4.95 6.63 7.93
C PHE A 151 -4.17 6.51 9.24
N GLY A 152 -3.31 7.46 9.51
CA GLY A 152 -2.48 7.52 10.72
C GLY A 152 -2.67 8.86 11.40
N LYS A 153 -2.04 9.91 10.86
CA LYS A 153 -2.01 11.26 11.43
C LYS A 153 -3.41 11.79 11.78
N ALA A 154 -4.37 11.67 10.88
CA ALA A 154 -5.75 12.16 11.11
C ALA A 154 -6.43 11.46 12.29
N TYR A 155 -6.17 10.17 12.49
CA TYR A 155 -6.67 9.42 13.65
C TYR A 155 -6.03 9.90 14.95
N TYR A 156 -4.70 10.01 14.99
CA TYR A 156 -3.98 10.47 16.18
C TYR A 156 -4.28 11.93 16.54
N GLU A 157 -4.66 12.76 15.56
CA GLU A 157 -5.14 14.13 15.78
C GLU A 157 -6.65 14.21 16.10
N GLY A 158 -7.34 13.07 16.23
CA GLY A 158 -8.78 13.01 16.57
C GLY A 158 -9.72 13.50 15.47
N LYS A 159 -9.24 13.57 14.22
CA LYS A 159 -10.05 13.98 13.06
C LYS A 159 -10.85 12.85 12.45
N ILE A 160 -10.41 11.60 12.66
CA ILE A 160 -11.12 10.39 12.28
C ILE A 160 -11.63 9.71 13.54
N LYS A 161 -12.92 9.41 13.53
CA LYS A 161 -13.62 8.67 14.57
C LYS A 161 -14.06 7.35 13.98
N VAL A 162 -13.39 6.27 14.36
CA VAL A 162 -13.63 4.93 13.79
C VAL A 162 -15.04 4.44 14.12
N GLU A 163 -15.57 4.79 15.28
CA GLU A 163 -16.93 4.48 15.72
C GLU A 163 -18.03 5.06 14.82
N GLU A 164 -17.73 6.09 14.04
CA GLU A 164 -18.66 6.71 13.09
C GLU A 164 -18.58 6.08 11.68
N LEU A 165 -17.65 5.13 11.47
CA LEU A 165 -17.43 4.43 10.20
C LEU A 165 -18.05 3.01 10.20
N MET A 166 -18.47 2.53 11.36
CA MET A 166 -19.07 1.19 11.54
C MET A 166 -20.58 1.20 11.31
#